data_520e12d54dc7f647753bee67513ecd9d
#
_entry.id   520e12d54dc7f647753bee67513ecd9d
#
_cell.length_a   1.000
_cell.length_b   1.000
_cell.length_c   1.000
_cell.angle_alpha   90.00
_cell.angle_beta   90.00
_cell.angle_gamma   90.00
#
_symmetry.space_group_name_H-M   'P 1'
#
loop_
_entity.id
_entity.type
_entity.pdbx_description
1 polymer ?
#
loop_
_entity_poly.entity_id
_entity_poly.type
_entity_poly.pdbx_seq_one_letter_code
_entity_poly.pdbx_strand_id
1 'polypeptide(L)'
;MGPEAKLYQTIRKATPNIIYNRIENLSIPGMPDALCYNKKHQFFTVEFKIAKGNSVRLSAHQISWHFNHPKNTFICIQTLGPRSEKLFHLVPGSLIEELGACRLKLETYRLELGAIAEKFDDVGLTLENLGA
;
A
#
# COMPACT_ATOMS: atom_id res chain seq x y z
N MET A 1 -3.73 -16.96 -9.00
CA MET A 1 -3.67 -15.87 -8.03
C MET A 1 -3.25 -14.59 -8.75
N GLY A 2 -3.99 -13.51 -8.57
CA GLY A 2 -3.70 -12.24 -9.20
C GLY A 2 -2.46 -11.52 -8.63
N PRO A 3 -1.95 -10.50 -9.34
CA PRO A 3 -0.73 -9.78 -8.91
C PRO A 3 -0.87 -9.10 -7.55
N GLU A 4 -2.03 -8.54 -7.23
CA GLU A 4 -2.26 -7.89 -5.93
C GLU A 4 -2.26 -8.89 -4.79
N ALA A 5 -2.83 -10.07 -4.99
CA ALA A 5 -2.80 -11.14 -4.00
C ALA A 5 -1.38 -11.68 -3.79
N LYS A 6 -0.57 -11.73 -4.85
CA LYS A 6 0.85 -12.10 -4.73
C LYS A 6 1.64 -11.06 -3.95
N LEU A 7 1.37 -9.78 -4.19
CA LEU A 7 1.99 -8.69 -3.44
C LEU A 7 1.66 -8.80 -1.95
N TYR A 8 0.40 -9.00 -1.62
CA TYR A 8 -0.04 -9.21 -0.24
C TYR A 8 0.75 -10.34 0.42
N GLN A 9 0.85 -11.49 -0.24
CA GLN A 9 1.57 -12.64 0.32
C GLN A 9 3.07 -12.36 0.48
N THR A 10 3.66 -11.65 -0.47
CA THR A 10 5.08 -11.29 -0.42
C THR A 10 5.38 -10.41 0.80
N ILE A 11 4.56 -9.39 1.02
CA ILE A 11 4.71 -8.49 2.17
C ILE A 11 4.44 -9.24 3.47
N ARG A 12 3.39 -10.04 3.51
CA ARG A 12 3.05 -10.83 4.71
C ARG A 12 4.19 -11.76 5.13
N LYS A 13 4.80 -12.46 4.19
CA LYS A 13 5.92 -13.36 4.48
C LYS A 13 7.15 -12.61 4.99
N ALA A 14 7.37 -11.39 4.53
CA ALA A 14 8.51 -10.56 4.93
C ALA A 14 8.31 -9.90 6.29
N THR A 15 7.10 -9.91 6.84
CA THR A 15 6.75 -9.27 8.11
C THR A 15 6.10 -10.26 9.08
N PRO A 16 6.86 -11.27 9.55
CA PRO A 16 6.27 -12.35 10.35
C PRO A 16 5.74 -11.89 11.72
N ASN A 17 6.12 -10.72 12.18
CA ASN A 17 5.67 -10.16 13.44
C ASN A 17 4.38 -9.34 13.34
N ILE A 18 3.82 -9.22 12.15
CA ILE A 18 2.56 -8.53 11.94
C ILE A 18 1.44 -9.56 11.80
N ILE A 19 0.34 -9.32 12.51
CA ILE A 19 -0.87 -10.11 12.36
C ILE A 19 -1.70 -9.47 11.24
N TYR A 20 -2.02 -10.25 10.20
CA TYR A 20 -2.83 -9.81 9.08
C TYR A 20 -4.21 -10.48 9.14
N ASN A 21 -5.25 -9.66 9.06
CA ASN A 21 -6.61 -10.14 8.89
C ASN A 21 -7.11 -9.60 7.56
N ARG A 22 -7.32 -10.49 6.60
CA ARG A 22 -7.83 -10.10 5.30
C ARG A 22 -9.28 -9.65 5.43
N ILE A 23 -9.59 -8.49 4.84
CA ILE A 23 -10.93 -7.93 4.88
C ILE A 23 -11.67 -8.40 3.62
N GLU A 24 -12.74 -9.15 3.81
CA GLU A 24 -13.57 -9.66 2.72
C GLU A 24 -15.01 -9.16 2.86
N ASN A 25 -15.15 -7.87 3.17
CA ASN A 25 -16.46 -7.26 3.37
C ASN A 25 -16.98 -6.66 2.06
N LEU A 26 -17.95 -7.33 1.45
CA LEU A 26 -18.57 -6.89 0.21
C LEU A 26 -19.67 -5.85 0.42
N SER A 27 -20.10 -5.61 1.66
CA SER A 27 -21.18 -4.67 1.94
C SER A 27 -20.68 -3.24 2.17
N ILE A 28 -19.39 -3.04 2.35
CA ILE A 28 -18.79 -1.70 2.51
C ILE A 28 -17.79 -1.49 1.38
N PRO A 29 -18.16 -0.71 0.34
CA PRO A 29 -17.26 -0.47 -0.78
C PRO A 29 -16.02 0.33 -0.35
N GLY A 30 -14.88 0.02 -0.93
CA GLY A 30 -13.64 0.75 -0.71
C GLY A 30 -12.87 0.36 0.52
N MET A 31 -13.33 -0.64 1.28
CA MET A 31 -12.55 -1.17 2.42
C MET A 31 -11.17 -1.65 1.94
N PRO A 32 -10.11 -1.40 2.73
CA PRO A 32 -8.77 -1.89 2.39
C PRO A 32 -8.68 -3.41 2.46
N ASP A 33 -7.62 -3.96 1.88
CA ASP A 33 -7.44 -5.42 1.76
C ASP A 33 -7.20 -6.10 3.09
N ALA A 34 -6.49 -5.46 4.02
CA ALA A 34 -6.12 -6.09 5.28
C ALA A 34 -6.17 -5.13 6.46
N LEU A 35 -6.63 -5.65 7.59
CA LEU A 35 -6.46 -5.04 8.90
C LEU A 35 -5.25 -5.69 9.57
N CYS A 36 -4.31 -4.88 10.01
CA CYS A 36 -3.03 -5.33 10.52
C CYS A 36 -2.80 -4.88 11.96
N TYR A 37 -1.99 -5.66 12.67
CA TYR A 37 -1.61 -5.36 14.04
C TYR A 37 -0.15 -5.78 14.25
N ASN A 38 0.70 -4.85 14.67
CA ASN A 38 2.12 -5.12 14.85
C ASN A 38 2.51 -5.30 16.33
N LYS A 39 3.78 -5.58 16.60
CA LYS A 39 4.29 -5.76 17.96
C LYS A 39 4.38 -4.49 18.79
N LYS A 40 4.20 -3.33 18.16
CA LYS A 40 4.08 -2.05 18.85
C LYS A 40 2.64 -1.79 19.29
N HIS A 41 1.77 -2.79 19.12
CA HIS A 41 0.35 -2.72 19.46
C HIS A 41 -0.41 -1.66 18.67
N GLN A 42 -0.01 -1.45 17.42
CA GLN A 42 -0.62 -0.49 16.53
C GLN A 42 -1.49 -1.21 15.50
N PHE A 43 -2.77 -0.82 15.43
CA PHE A 43 -3.64 -1.21 14.33
C PHE A 43 -3.43 -0.29 13.13
N PHE A 44 -3.47 -0.87 11.95
CA PHE A 44 -3.42 -0.11 10.70
C PHE A 44 -4.02 -0.95 9.57
N THR A 45 -4.34 -0.30 8.47
CA THR A 45 -4.85 -1.00 7.29
C THR A 45 -3.89 -0.84 6.13
N VAL A 46 -3.89 -1.83 5.24
CA VAL A 46 -3.09 -1.77 4.01
C VAL A 46 -3.97 -2.17 2.83
N GLU A 47 -3.94 -1.32 1.80
CA GLU A 47 -4.47 -1.60 0.47
C GLU A 47 -3.30 -1.96 -0.43
N PHE A 48 -3.40 -3.07 -1.18
CA PHE A 48 -2.33 -3.51 -2.07
C PHE A 48 -2.69 -3.18 -3.51
N LYS A 49 -1.77 -2.51 -4.21
CA LYS A 49 -1.97 -2.08 -5.60
C LYS A 49 -0.77 -2.42 -6.46
N ILE A 50 -1.05 -2.79 -7.70
CA ILE A 50 -0.04 -2.93 -8.74
C ILE A 50 -0.22 -1.75 -9.69
N ALA A 51 0.83 -0.96 -9.89
CA ALA A 51 0.79 0.13 -10.84
C ALA A 51 0.76 -0.41 -12.27
N LYS A 52 -0.08 0.19 -13.11
CA LYS A 52 -0.16 -0.12 -14.54
C LYS A 52 0.33 1.08 -15.33
N GLY A 53 1.43 0.89 -16.05
CA GLY A 53 2.08 2.02 -16.70
C GLY A 53 2.54 3.05 -15.66
N ASN A 54 2.08 4.29 -15.80
CA ASN A 54 2.47 5.41 -14.93
C ASN A 54 1.48 5.70 -13.82
N SER A 55 0.46 4.87 -13.62
CA SER A 55 -0.62 5.23 -12.73
C SER A 55 -1.04 4.07 -11.83
N VAL A 56 -1.55 4.45 -10.65
CA VAL A 56 -2.21 3.56 -9.72
C VAL A 56 -3.72 3.76 -9.89
N ARG A 57 -4.45 2.67 -10.11
CA ARG A 57 -5.90 2.74 -10.27
C ARG A 57 -6.59 2.59 -8.91
N LEU A 58 -7.32 3.62 -8.52
CA LEU A 58 -8.13 3.62 -7.31
C LEU A 58 -9.58 3.86 -7.71
N SER A 59 -10.49 3.07 -7.14
CA SER A 59 -11.92 3.33 -7.33
C SER A 59 -12.35 4.56 -6.54
N ALA A 60 -13.48 5.15 -6.91
CA ALA A 60 -14.04 6.27 -6.15
C ALA A 60 -14.32 5.88 -4.70
N HIS A 61 -14.75 4.63 -4.47
CA HIS A 61 -14.98 4.12 -3.12
C HIS A 61 -13.69 4.00 -2.31
N GLN A 62 -12.60 3.55 -2.92
CA GLN A 62 -11.30 3.46 -2.24
C GLN A 62 -10.76 4.85 -1.88
N ILE A 63 -10.92 5.82 -2.76
CA ILE A 63 -10.54 7.20 -2.49
C ILE A 63 -11.35 7.77 -1.33
N SER A 64 -12.68 7.61 -1.38
CA SER A 64 -13.57 8.10 -0.33
C SER A 64 -13.27 7.46 1.02
N TRP A 65 -13.08 6.14 1.04
CA TRP A 65 -12.78 5.44 2.29
C TRP A 65 -11.50 5.97 2.94
N HIS A 66 -10.42 6.09 2.18
CA HIS A 66 -9.14 6.58 2.71
C HIS A 66 -9.19 8.06 3.06
N PHE A 67 -9.93 8.85 2.29
CA PHE A 67 -10.14 10.26 2.63
C PHE A 67 -10.77 10.41 4.01
N ASN A 68 -11.72 9.55 4.35
CA ASN A 68 -12.39 9.55 5.65
C ASN A 68 -11.61 8.84 6.76
N HIS A 69 -10.54 8.12 6.42
CA HIS A 69 -9.70 7.37 7.34
C HIS A 69 -8.21 7.70 7.11
N PRO A 70 -7.78 8.97 7.37
CA PRO A 70 -6.44 9.40 6.97
C PRO A 70 -5.32 8.89 7.87
N LYS A 71 -5.62 8.40 9.07
CA LYS A 71 -4.60 7.96 10.04
C LYS A 71 -4.54 6.45 10.10
N ASN A 72 -3.32 5.92 10.19
CA ASN A 72 -3.05 4.49 10.32
C ASN A 72 -3.62 3.68 9.15
N THR A 73 -3.62 4.28 7.97
CA THR A 73 -4.04 3.64 6.73
C THR A 73 -2.95 3.84 5.68
N PHE A 74 -2.67 2.79 4.90
CA PHE A 74 -1.56 2.80 3.95
C PHE A 74 -1.96 2.12 2.65
N ILE A 75 -1.32 2.56 1.57
CA ILE A 75 -1.40 1.91 0.27
C ILE A 75 0.00 1.41 -0.07
N CYS A 76 0.14 0.10 -0.24
CA CYS A 76 1.38 -0.53 -0.66
C CYS A 76 1.32 -0.78 -2.16
N ILE A 77 2.24 -0.19 -2.92
CA ILE A 77 2.22 -0.21 -4.37
C ILE A 77 3.46 -0.92 -4.89
N GLN A 78 3.26 -1.87 -5.79
CA GLN A 78 4.35 -2.48 -6.54
C GLN A 78 4.37 -1.90 -7.94
N THR A 79 5.55 -1.50 -8.40
CA THR A 79 5.79 -1.03 -9.76
C THR A 79 6.88 -1.87 -10.39
N LEU A 80 7.07 -1.75 -11.71
CA LEU A 80 8.19 -2.37 -12.41
C LEU A 80 9.18 -1.30 -12.83
N GLY A 81 10.46 -1.53 -12.52
CA GLY A 81 11.55 -0.68 -12.93
C GLY A 81 12.07 -1.01 -14.33
N PRO A 82 13.19 -0.38 -14.73
CA PRO A 82 13.69 -0.43 -16.12
C PRO A 82 14.00 -1.83 -16.65
N ARG A 83 14.32 -2.78 -15.79
CA ARG A 83 14.63 -4.16 -16.18
C ARG A 83 13.58 -5.14 -15.67
N SER A 84 12.35 -4.68 -15.57
CA SER A 84 11.23 -5.43 -14.98
C SER A 84 11.47 -5.82 -13.51
N GLU A 85 12.39 -5.14 -12.85
CA GLU A 85 12.59 -5.31 -11.41
C GLU A 85 11.39 -4.77 -10.63
N LYS A 86 11.07 -5.42 -9.53
CA LYS A 86 9.95 -4.99 -8.69
C LYS A 86 10.39 -3.89 -7.75
N LEU A 87 9.68 -2.77 -7.80
CA LEU A 87 9.86 -1.64 -6.91
C LEU A 87 8.64 -1.52 -6.01
N PHE A 88 8.85 -1.05 -4.79
CA PHE A 88 7.79 -1.00 -3.77
C PHE A 88 7.70 0.39 -3.18
N HIS A 89 6.46 0.86 -2.96
CA HIS A 89 6.21 2.17 -2.37
C HIS A 89 5.13 2.02 -1.31
N LEU A 90 5.31 2.67 -0.18
CA LEU A 90 4.30 2.73 0.88
C LEU A 90 3.84 4.17 1.04
N VAL A 91 2.57 4.42 0.79
CA VAL A 91 1.96 5.75 0.80
C VAL A 91 0.91 5.81 1.90
N PRO A 92 0.94 6.85 2.75
CA PRO A 92 -0.10 6.98 3.78
C PRO A 92 -1.45 7.32 3.16
N GLY A 93 -2.52 6.83 3.78
CA GLY A 93 -3.88 7.07 3.32
C GLY A 93 -4.28 8.54 3.26
N SER A 94 -3.63 9.39 4.07
CA SER A 94 -3.86 10.84 4.03
C SER A 94 -3.50 11.48 2.68
N LEU A 95 -2.72 10.81 1.84
CA LEU A 95 -2.35 11.29 0.51
C LEU A 95 -3.19 10.64 -0.60
N ILE A 96 -4.35 10.11 -0.27
CA ILE A 96 -5.14 9.32 -1.23
C ILE A 96 -5.60 10.15 -2.44
N GLU A 97 -5.94 11.41 -2.26
CA GLU A 97 -6.38 12.26 -3.36
C GLU A 97 -5.22 12.54 -4.32
N GLU A 98 -4.06 12.88 -3.76
CA GLU A 98 -2.85 13.13 -4.53
C GLU A 98 -2.40 11.86 -5.25
N LEU A 99 -2.51 10.71 -4.59
CA LEU A 99 -2.16 9.43 -5.20
C LEU A 99 -3.08 9.10 -6.37
N GLY A 100 -4.37 9.38 -6.25
CA GLY A 100 -5.34 9.15 -7.33
C GLY A 100 -5.05 9.97 -8.58
N ALA A 101 -4.45 11.16 -8.41
CA ALA A 101 -4.05 12.03 -9.51
C ALA A 101 -2.59 11.87 -9.94
N CYS A 102 -1.81 11.13 -9.16
CA CYS A 102 -0.37 11.00 -9.33
C CYS A 102 0.00 10.06 -10.48
N ARG A 103 1.12 10.36 -11.14
CA ARG A 103 1.73 9.49 -12.14
C ARG A 103 3.16 9.16 -11.73
N LEU A 104 3.63 8.00 -12.16
CA LEU A 104 5.02 7.63 -11.98
C LEU A 104 5.89 8.41 -12.96
N LYS A 105 7.07 8.81 -12.50
CA LYS A 105 8.08 9.38 -13.40
C LYS A 105 8.86 8.23 -14.03
N LEU A 106 8.70 8.07 -15.34
CA LEU A 106 9.29 6.95 -16.07
C LEU A 106 10.82 6.88 -15.92
N GLU A 107 11.49 8.03 -15.92
CA GLU A 107 12.95 8.08 -15.81
C GLU A 107 13.47 7.63 -14.45
N THR A 108 12.69 7.86 -13.41
CA THR A 108 13.09 7.53 -12.03
C THR A 108 12.30 6.39 -11.44
N TYR A 109 11.19 6.02 -12.07
CA TYR A 109 10.26 5.00 -11.56
C TYR A 109 9.75 5.30 -10.15
N ARG A 110 9.59 6.57 -9.83
CA ARG A 110 9.11 7.07 -8.55
C ARG A 110 7.74 7.72 -8.70
N LEU A 111 6.97 7.71 -7.60
CA LEU A 111 5.77 8.51 -7.51
C LEU A 111 6.13 9.99 -7.46
N GLU A 112 5.34 10.85 -8.11
CA GLU A 112 5.54 12.30 -8.09
C GLU A 112 5.38 12.87 -6.68
N LEU A 113 4.45 12.33 -5.89
CA LEU A 113 4.39 12.59 -4.45
C LEU A 113 5.36 11.65 -3.74
N GLY A 114 5.87 12.03 -2.59
CA GLY A 114 6.77 11.18 -1.83
C GLY A 114 6.05 9.96 -1.22
N ALA A 115 6.78 8.87 -1.11
CA ALA A 115 6.36 7.72 -0.33
C ALA A 115 7.13 7.71 1.00
N ILE A 116 6.53 7.10 2.04
CA ILE A 116 7.22 6.98 3.33
C ILE A 116 8.24 5.84 3.34
N ALA A 117 8.15 4.93 2.39
CA ALA A 117 9.14 3.89 2.14
C ALA A 117 9.10 3.53 0.65
N GLU A 118 10.27 3.33 0.05
CA GLU A 118 10.40 3.10 -1.39
C GLU A 118 11.13 1.83 -1.76
N LYS A 119 11.59 1.06 -0.78
CA LYS A 119 12.26 -0.23 -1.01
C LYS A 119 11.51 -1.31 -0.25
N PHE A 120 11.60 -2.53 -0.77
CA PHE A 120 10.92 -3.68 -0.17
C PHE A 120 11.22 -3.82 1.33
N ASP A 121 12.50 -3.78 1.71
CA ASP A 121 12.90 -3.92 3.11
C ASP A 121 12.38 -2.77 3.97
N ASP A 122 12.39 -1.55 3.43
CA ASP A 122 11.93 -0.36 4.15
C ASP A 122 10.42 -0.40 4.37
N VAL A 123 9.64 -0.93 3.42
CA VAL A 123 8.20 -1.11 3.58
C VAL A 123 7.92 -2.03 4.76
N GLY A 124 8.57 -3.18 4.81
CA GLY A 124 8.40 -4.12 5.91
C GLY A 124 8.79 -3.54 7.26
N LEU A 125 9.96 -2.91 7.33
CA LEU A 125 10.44 -2.28 8.57
C LEU A 125 9.51 -1.16 9.04
N THR A 126 9.01 -0.35 8.13
CA THR A 126 8.08 0.73 8.48
C THR A 126 6.80 0.18 9.08
N LEU A 127 6.22 -0.84 8.46
CA LEU A 127 4.98 -1.44 8.96
C LEU A 127 5.18 -2.12 10.32
N GLU A 128 6.31 -2.79 10.52
CA GLU A 128 6.61 -3.44 11.80
C GLU A 128 6.85 -2.46 12.94
N ASN A 129 7.26 -1.23 12.65
CA ASN A 129 7.62 -0.23 13.64
C ASN A 129 6.61 0.92 13.78
N LEU A 130 5.46 0.86 13.12
CA LEU A 130 4.40 1.85 13.33
C LEU A 130 4.00 1.88 14.80
N GLY A 131 3.85 3.09 15.35
CA GLY A 131 3.51 3.27 16.76
C GLY A 131 4.70 3.25 17.71
N ALA A 132 5.91 3.13 17.19
CA ALA A 132 7.12 3.17 17.99
C ALA A 132 7.49 4.59 18.41
#